data_39f1b195fb10430b33b1edb26146f731
#
_entry.id   39f1b195fb10430b33b1edb26146f731
#
_cell.length_a   1.000
_cell.length_b   1.000
_cell.length_c   1.000
_cell.angle_alpha   90.00
_cell.angle_beta   90.00
_cell.angle_gamma   90.00
#
_symmetry.space_group_name_H-M   'P 1'
#
loop_
_entity.id
_entity.type
_entity.pdbx_description
1 polymer ?
#
loop_
_entity_poly.entity_id
_entity_poly.type
_entity_poly.pdbx_seq_one_letter_code
_entity_poly.pdbx_strand_id
1 'polypeptide(L)'
;MQRNSKKFPHGADISQLDKIIEEGSVVLLYFDVRRQWLTRIDKGKQFHTHKGYIHFSELVGQPFGSEVKSSLGYTFVALRPTTHDFIMHSARRTQIMYPKDIGLVILKLALTSGSQVLEIGTGSGAMTVAAAMAVKPEGHVHTYEARAEFVEIAEKNLKRAAVADYVTIHNVNAGAGIEGTDFDAAIMDVGDPWPMIPIVHAALSGGCPIVSFSPTMNQVEKTTEAFRQGFVNIQTMECFIREIRADTGKTRPATIMVGHTGYMTFAQKTLRVSSNPPESE
;
A
#
# COMPACT_ATOMS: atom_id res chain seq x y z
N MET A 1 3.53 -25.25 31.10
CA MET A 1 2.54 -25.58 30.05
C MET A 1 3.28 -25.67 28.71
N GLN A 2 3.61 -26.89 28.27
CA GLN A 2 4.28 -27.12 27.00
C GLN A 2 3.28 -26.96 25.86
N ARG A 3 3.57 -26.07 24.90
CA ARG A 3 2.80 -25.96 23.67
C ARG A 3 3.13 -27.14 22.76
N ASN A 4 2.16 -28.04 22.56
CA ASN A 4 2.20 -29.11 21.57
C ASN A 4 2.22 -28.51 20.16
N SER A 5 3.38 -28.50 19.51
CA SER A 5 3.50 -28.21 18.08
C SER A 5 3.01 -29.43 17.28
N LYS A 6 1.90 -29.31 16.58
CA LYS A 6 1.47 -30.31 15.60
C LYS A 6 2.48 -30.33 14.45
N LYS A 7 3.29 -31.38 14.36
CA LYS A 7 4.14 -31.69 13.21
C LYS A 7 3.28 -32.14 12.03
N PHE A 8 3.41 -31.47 10.90
CA PHE A 8 2.85 -31.95 9.64
C PHE A 8 3.68 -33.10 9.06
N PRO A 9 3.10 -34.04 8.24
CA PRO A 9 3.72 -35.33 7.93
C PRO A 9 4.97 -35.30 7.03
N HIS A 10 5.54 -34.15 6.70
CA HIS A 10 6.80 -34.04 5.95
C HIS A 10 7.83 -33.09 6.59
N GLY A 11 7.82 -32.95 7.90
CA GLY A 11 9.00 -32.50 8.66
C GLY A 11 9.55 -31.10 8.41
N ALA A 12 9.01 -30.30 7.51
CA ALA A 12 9.40 -28.92 7.36
C ALA A 12 8.55 -28.02 8.27
N ASP A 13 9.21 -27.35 9.21
CA ASP A 13 8.59 -26.29 9.99
C ASP A 13 8.20 -25.15 9.05
N ILE A 14 6.88 -24.96 8.82
CA ILE A 14 6.37 -23.92 7.92
C ILE A 14 6.92 -22.53 8.29
N SER A 15 7.23 -22.29 9.58
CA SER A 15 7.88 -21.06 10.05
C SER A 15 9.30 -20.87 9.49
N GLN A 16 9.95 -21.91 8.97
CA GLN A 16 11.28 -21.84 8.36
C GLN A 16 11.24 -21.71 6.83
N LEU A 17 10.21 -22.24 6.16
CA LEU A 17 10.06 -22.13 4.69
C LEU A 17 9.97 -20.69 4.24
N ASP A 18 9.26 -19.85 5.00
CA ASP A 18 9.17 -18.41 4.73
C ASP A 18 10.48 -17.61 4.90
N LYS A 19 11.53 -18.24 5.42
CA LYS A 19 12.82 -17.59 5.67
C LYS A 19 13.85 -17.84 4.59
N ILE A 20 13.58 -18.78 3.69
CA ILE A 20 14.48 -19.21 2.61
C ILE A 20 14.04 -18.58 1.29
N ILE A 21 15.01 -18.17 0.50
CA ILE A 21 14.81 -17.66 -0.84
C ILE A 21 14.58 -18.83 -1.78
N GLU A 22 13.39 -18.88 -2.39
CA GLU A 22 13.02 -19.92 -3.34
C GLU A 22 12.95 -19.38 -4.77
N GLU A 23 12.83 -20.28 -5.73
CA GLU A 23 12.48 -19.93 -7.11
C GLU A 23 11.17 -19.14 -7.13
N GLY A 24 11.15 -18.00 -7.80
CA GLY A 24 10.00 -17.11 -7.84
C GLY A 24 9.84 -16.14 -6.66
N SER A 25 10.65 -16.27 -5.60
CA SER A 25 10.68 -15.30 -4.49
C SER A 25 10.97 -13.89 -4.99
N VAL A 26 10.35 -12.89 -4.38
CA VAL A 26 10.72 -11.48 -4.59
C VAL A 26 11.71 -11.07 -3.51
N VAL A 27 12.83 -10.51 -3.93
CA VAL A 27 13.96 -10.13 -3.08
C VAL A 27 14.30 -8.67 -3.29
N LEU A 28 14.61 -7.96 -2.22
CA LEU A 28 15.24 -6.64 -2.29
C LEU A 28 16.76 -6.83 -2.25
N LEU A 29 17.42 -6.68 -3.39
CA LEU A 29 18.88 -6.67 -3.47
C LEU A 29 19.39 -5.30 -3.00
N TYR A 30 19.95 -5.29 -1.80
CA TYR A 30 20.47 -4.09 -1.16
C TYR A 30 21.98 -3.97 -1.38
N PHE A 31 22.42 -2.85 -1.89
CA PHE A 31 23.83 -2.49 -1.97
C PHE A 31 24.16 -1.36 -0.99
N ASP A 32 23.39 -0.29 -1.01
CA ASP A 32 23.41 0.82 -0.06
C ASP A 32 22.06 1.55 -0.04
N VAL A 33 21.92 2.58 0.79
CA VAL A 33 20.67 3.35 0.97
C VAL A 33 20.09 3.89 -0.33
N ARG A 34 20.92 4.17 -1.34
CA ARG A 34 20.49 4.74 -2.62
C ARG A 34 20.35 3.71 -3.73
N ARG A 35 20.92 2.53 -3.55
CA ARG A 35 21.02 1.49 -4.57
C ARG A 35 20.43 0.20 -4.03
N GLN A 36 19.16 0.03 -4.32
CA GLN A 36 18.35 -1.11 -3.94
C GLN A 36 17.47 -1.48 -5.14
N TRP A 37 17.26 -2.76 -5.35
CA TRP A 37 16.47 -3.26 -6.47
C TRP A 37 15.55 -4.36 -6.02
N LEU A 38 14.27 -4.18 -6.27
CA LEU A 38 13.26 -5.21 -6.05
C LEU A 38 13.22 -6.11 -7.27
N THR A 39 13.56 -7.38 -7.12
CA THR A 39 13.64 -8.34 -8.22
C THR A 39 12.99 -9.67 -7.87
N ARG A 40 12.51 -10.39 -8.89
CA ARG A 40 12.02 -11.75 -8.75
C ARG A 40 13.13 -12.71 -9.08
N ILE A 41 13.32 -13.71 -8.23
CA ILE A 41 14.35 -14.75 -8.41
C ILE A 41 13.90 -15.73 -9.51
N ASP A 42 14.75 -15.87 -10.52
CA ASP A 42 14.65 -16.86 -11.60
C ASP A 42 16.02 -17.52 -11.69
N LYS A 43 16.11 -18.77 -11.24
CA LYS A 43 17.38 -19.51 -11.10
C LYS A 43 18.21 -19.55 -12.38
N GLY A 44 17.56 -19.48 -13.53
CA GLY A 44 18.21 -19.46 -14.85
C GLY A 44 18.76 -18.09 -15.27
N LYS A 45 18.50 -17.03 -14.52
CA LYS A 45 18.85 -15.66 -14.88
C LYS A 45 19.92 -15.04 -13.98
N GLN A 46 20.38 -13.89 -14.43
CA GLN A 46 21.35 -13.04 -13.73
C GLN A 46 20.74 -11.65 -13.51
N PHE A 47 21.12 -11.03 -12.41
CA PHE A 47 20.83 -9.63 -12.15
C PHE A 47 22.05 -8.78 -12.53
N HIS A 48 21.88 -7.85 -13.45
CA HIS A 48 22.95 -7.00 -13.97
C HIS A 48 22.92 -5.59 -13.39
N THR A 49 24.07 -5.09 -12.97
CA THR A 49 24.28 -3.71 -12.52
C THR A 49 25.64 -3.20 -13.01
N HIS A 50 25.90 -1.89 -12.83
CA HIS A 50 27.24 -1.32 -12.99
C HIS A 50 28.27 -1.85 -11.97
N LYS A 51 27.84 -2.65 -11.00
CA LYS A 51 28.68 -3.35 -10.01
C LYS A 51 28.91 -4.83 -10.36
N GLY A 52 28.67 -5.21 -11.61
CA GLY A 52 28.73 -6.59 -12.07
C GLY A 52 27.37 -7.27 -12.05
N TYR A 53 27.39 -8.57 -12.28
CA TYR A 53 26.18 -9.40 -12.26
C TYR A 53 26.20 -10.39 -11.09
N ILE A 54 25.01 -10.82 -10.68
CA ILE A 54 24.75 -11.83 -9.64
C ILE A 54 23.95 -12.95 -10.29
N HIS A 55 24.37 -14.19 -10.13
CA HIS A 55 23.56 -15.35 -10.52
C HIS A 55 22.47 -15.60 -9.47
N PHE A 56 21.22 -15.63 -9.90
CA PHE A 56 20.13 -15.93 -8.96
C PHE A 56 20.20 -17.33 -8.37
N SER A 57 20.87 -18.28 -9.06
CA SER A 57 21.15 -19.62 -8.53
C SER A 57 21.94 -19.61 -7.21
N GLU A 58 22.74 -18.56 -6.95
CA GLU A 58 23.50 -18.41 -5.72
C GLU A 58 22.64 -17.99 -4.52
N LEU A 59 21.45 -17.43 -4.79
CA LEU A 59 20.50 -16.99 -3.77
C LEU A 59 19.46 -18.06 -3.43
N VAL A 60 19.11 -18.95 -4.38
CA VAL A 60 18.12 -20.00 -4.14
C VAL A 60 18.63 -20.97 -3.07
N GLY A 61 17.80 -21.21 -2.05
CA GLY A 61 18.13 -22.04 -0.89
C GLY A 61 18.86 -21.28 0.24
N GLN A 62 19.22 -20.00 0.02
CA GLN A 62 19.81 -19.17 1.08
C GLN A 62 18.71 -18.48 1.91
N PRO A 63 18.94 -18.22 3.20
CA PRO A 63 18.01 -17.44 3.99
C PRO A 63 18.00 -15.97 3.54
N PHE A 64 16.84 -15.29 3.69
CA PHE A 64 16.82 -13.84 3.56
C PHE A 64 17.78 -13.19 4.57
N GLY A 65 18.48 -12.14 4.14
CA GLY A 65 19.58 -11.53 4.88
C GLY A 65 20.96 -12.02 4.47
N SER A 66 21.05 -13.05 3.62
CA SER A 66 22.33 -13.56 3.12
C SER A 66 23.03 -12.55 2.21
N GLU A 67 24.36 -12.58 2.29
CA GLU A 67 25.24 -11.84 1.37
C GLU A 67 25.49 -12.66 0.10
N VAL A 68 25.60 -11.95 -1.02
CA VAL A 68 26.02 -12.50 -2.32
C VAL A 68 27.00 -11.54 -2.97
N LYS A 69 28.01 -12.08 -3.65
CA LYS A 69 29.00 -11.27 -4.35
C LYS A 69 28.69 -11.19 -5.84
N SER A 70 28.82 -10.00 -6.40
CA SER A 70 28.75 -9.84 -7.85
C SER A 70 30.03 -10.33 -8.53
N SER A 71 29.99 -10.50 -9.85
CA SER A 71 31.14 -10.88 -10.68
C SER A 71 32.37 -9.94 -10.54
N LEU A 72 32.16 -8.72 -10.05
CA LEU A 72 33.21 -7.74 -9.77
C LEU A 72 33.60 -7.70 -8.28
N GLY A 73 33.13 -8.66 -7.45
CA GLY A 73 33.47 -8.79 -6.05
C GLY A 73 32.73 -7.86 -5.08
N TYR A 74 31.74 -7.09 -5.55
CA TYR A 74 30.94 -6.25 -4.67
C TYR A 74 29.89 -7.09 -3.91
N THR A 75 29.77 -6.83 -2.62
CA THR A 75 28.78 -7.52 -1.76
C THR A 75 27.42 -6.85 -1.84
N PHE A 76 26.38 -7.66 -2.02
CA PHE A 76 24.97 -7.29 -1.92
C PHE A 76 24.33 -8.13 -0.81
N VAL A 77 23.25 -7.60 -0.21
CA VAL A 77 22.46 -8.35 0.77
C VAL A 77 21.09 -8.63 0.18
N ALA A 78 20.64 -9.87 0.27
CA ALA A 78 19.34 -10.31 -0.22
C ALA A 78 18.28 -10.17 0.88
N LEU A 79 17.58 -9.03 0.94
CA LEU A 79 16.61 -8.71 1.98
C LEU A 79 15.21 -9.18 1.61
N ARG A 80 14.38 -9.48 2.63
CA ARG A 80 12.93 -9.66 2.46
C ARG A 80 12.30 -8.30 2.20
N PRO A 81 11.54 -8.13 1.10
CA PRO A 81 10.87 -6.86 0.84
C PRO A 81 9.77 -6.57 1.86
N THR A 82 9.65 -5.31 2.23
CA THR A 82 8.54 -4.76 3.01
C THR A 82 7.44 -4.22 2.10
N THR A 83 6.25 -3.92 2.65
CA THR A 83 5.18 -3.23 1.91
C THR A 83 5.67 -1.89 1.35
N HIS A 84 6.51 -1.16 2.11
CA HIS A 84 7.16 0.06 1.65
C HIS A 84 7.98 -0.17 0.37
N ASP A 85 8.77 -1.25 0.32
CA ASP A 85 9.60 -1.57 -0.84
C ASP A 85 8.76 -1.89 -2.07
N PHE A 86 7.67 -2.63 -1.91
CA PHE A 86 6.74 -2.89 -3.02
C PHE A 86 6.15 -1.60 -3.58
N ILE A 87 5.74 -0.66 -2.73
CA ILE A 87 5.19 0.63 -3.14
C ILE A 87 6.24 1.48 -3.86
N MET A 88 7.42 1.64 -3.25
CA MET A 88 8.46 2.54 -3.76
C MET A 88 9.12 2.04 -5.06
N HIS A 89 9.19 0.71 -5.26
CA HIS A 89 9.72 0.09 -6.48
C HIS A 89 8.63 -0.35 -7.46
N SER A 90 7.37 0.08 -7.25
CA SER A 90 6.27 -0.22 -8.17
C SER A 90 6.48 0.47 -9.53
N ALA A 91 6.01 -0.18 -10.59
CA ALA A 91 5.86 0.49 -11.88
C ALA A 91 4.78 1.58 -11.75
N ARG A 92 5.09 2.78 -12.20
CA ARG A 92 4.17 3.93 -12.09
C ARG A 92 4.29 4.87 -13.29
N ARG A 93 3.16 5.47 -13.68
CA ARG A 93 3.10 6.52 -14.72
C ARG A 93 2.69 7.87 -14.15
N THR A 94 2.13 7.90 -12.93
CA THR A 94 1.66 9.10 -12.23
C THR A 94 2.24 9.16 -10.83
N GLN A 95 1.96 10.26 -10.14
CA GLN A 95 2.19 10.38 -8.71
C GLN A 95 1.40 9.29 -7.98
N ILE A 96 1.97 8.77 -6.91
CA ILE A 96 1.33 7.78 -6.03
C ILE A 96 1.09 8.40 -4.66
N MET A 97 0.15 7.86 -3.90
CA MET A 97 0.10 8.12 -2.47
C MET A 97 1.37 7.55 -1.82
N TYR A 98 2.06 8.37 -1.02
CA TYR A 98 3.34 7.98 -0.43
C TYR A 98 3.15 7.10 0.82
N PRO A 99 4.13 6.24 1.17
CA PRO A 99 4.04 5.36 2.33
C PRO A 99 3.72 6.07 3.66
N LYS A 100 4.16 7.33 3.84
CA LYS A 100 3.85 8.12 5.03
C LYS A 100 2.35 8.42 5.18
N ASP A 101 1.68 8.68 4.06
CA ASP A 101 0.24 8.95 4.00
C ASP A 101 -0.54 7.63 4.09
N ILE A 102 -0.12 6.61 3.34
CA ILE A 102 -0.68 5.26 3.36
C ILE A 102 -0.69 4.67 4.77
N GLY A 103 0.40 4.80 5.52
CA GLY A 103 0.47 4.31 6.90
C GLY A 103 -0.57 4.94 7.81
N LEU A 104 -0.80 6.25 7.69
CA LEU A 104 -1.84 6.96 8.41
C LEU A 104 -3.25 6.56 7.97
N VAL A 105 -3.47 6.37 6.66
CA VAL A 105 -4.74 5.88 6.11
C VAL A 105 -5.08 4.51 6.67
N ILE A 106 -4.16 3.54 6.62
CA ILE A 106 -4.40 2.18 7.17
C ILE A 106 -4.79 2.25 8.64
N LEU A 107 -4.09 3.05 9.45
CA LEU A 107 -4.37 3.20 10.87
C LEU A 107 -5.74 3.84 11.13
N LYS A 108 -6.04 4.98 10.48
CA LYS A 108 -7.28 5.72 10.72
C LYS A 108 -8.52 5.03 10.15
N LEU A 109 -8.38 4.23 9.12
CA LEU A 109 -9.45 3.38 8.58
C LEU A 109 -9.56 2.03 9.33
N ALA A 110 -8.70 1.77 10.31
CA ALA A 110 -8.64 0.53 11.08
C ALA A 110 -8.60 -0.74 10.20
N LEU A 111 -7.86 -0.68 9.07
CA LEU A 111 -7.76 -1.83 8.17
C LEU A 111 -7.04 -2.99 8.84
N THR A 112 -7.69 -4.14 8.90
CA THR A 112 -7.18 -5.36 9.51
C THR A 112 -7.63 -6.59 8.71
N SER A 113 -7.10 -7.77 9.05
CA SER A 113 -7.53 -9.03 8.42
C SER A 113 -9.05 -9.17 8.51
N GLY A 114 -9.67 -9.49 7.37
CA GLY A 114 -11.13 -9.63 7.22
C GLY A 114 -11.84 -8.37 6.72
N SER A 115 -11.23 -7.18 6.76
CA SER A 115 -11.88 -5.95 6.30
C SER A 115 -12.22 -6.01 4.81
N GLN A 116 -13.43 -5.58 4.47
CA GLN A 116 -13.90 -5.35 3.10
C GLN A 116 -13.70 -3.88 2.74
N VAL A 117 -12.81 -3.60 1.81
CA VAL A 117 -12.38 -2.23 1.48
C VAL A 117 -12.85 -1.83 0.09
N LEU A 118 -13.46 -0.66 0.01
CA LEU A 118 -13.77 0.01 -1.25
C LEU A 118 -12.69 1.04 -1.56
N GLU A 119 -12.09 0.97 -2.74
CA GLU A 119 -11.14 1.95 -3.24
C GLU A 119 -11.63 2.55 -4.55
N ILE A 120 -11.60 3.87 -4.69
CA ILE A 120 -11.90 4.58 -5.92
C ILE A 120 -10.66 5.34 -6.36
N GLY A 121 -10.13 4.95 -7.52
CA GLY A 121 -8.85 5.42 -8.05
C GLY A 121 -7.71 4.45 -7.73
N THR A 122 -7.69 3.31 -8.40
CA THR A 122 -6.61 2.31 -8.28
C THR A 122 -5.25 2.90 -8.66
N GLY A 123 -5.21 3.69 -9.73
CA GLY A 123 -3.99 4.22 -10.28
C GLY A 123 -2.98 3.10 -10.57
N SER A 124 -1.75 3.22 -10.09
CA SER A 124 -0.74 2.17 -10.21
C SER A 124 -0.83 1.07 -9.13
N GLY A 125 -1.82 1.13 -8.24
CA GLY A 125 -2.07 0.15 -7.19
C GLY A 125 -1.21 0.31 -5.94
N ALA A 126 -0.64 1.49 -5.68
CA ALA A 126 0.21 1.71 -4.51
C ALA A 126 -0.57 1.57 -3.19
N MET A 127 -1.72 2.26 -3.08
CA MET A 127 -2.61 2.15 -1.93
C MET A 127 -3.29 0.77 -1.89
N THR A 128 -3.71 0.25 -3.05
CA THR A 128 -4.30 -1.09 -3.20
C THR A 128 -3.40 -2.19 -2.66
N VAL A 129 -2.09 -2.17 -2.98
CA VAL A 129 -1.09 -3.13 -2.44
C VAL A 129 -1.05 -3.05 -0.92
N ALA A 130 -1.00 -1.85 -0.35
CA ALA A 130 -0.92 -1.67 1.09
C ALA A 130 -2.21 -2.10 1.80
N ALA A 131 -3.37 -1.75 1.25
CA ALA A 131 -4.68 -2.18 1.77
C ALA A 131 -4.79 -3.71 1.73
N ALA A 132 -4.48 -4.35 0.60
CA ALA A 132 -4.52 -5.80 0.46
C ALA A 132 -3.55 -6.51 1.41
N MET A 133 -2.35 -5.95 1.66
CA MET A 133 -1.42 -6.45 2.68
C MET A 133 -2.00 -6.38 4.09
N ALA A 134 -2.80 -5.35 4.40
CA ALA A 134 -3.41 -5.17 5.71
C ALA A 134 -4.61 -6.10 5.94
N VAL A 135 -5.43 -6.33 4.91
CA VAL A 135 -6.70 -7.05 5.06
C VAL A 135 -6.60 -8.57 4.88
N LYS A 136 -5.54 -9.08 4.27
CA LYS A 136 -5.33 -10.52 4.09
C LYS A 136 -5.15 -11.24 5.44
N PRO A 137 -5.42 -12.57 5.53
CA PRO A 137 -5.89 -13.46 4.44
C PRO A 137 -7.41 -13.47 4.25
N GLU A 138 -8.21 -12.87 5.10
CA GLU A 138 -9.67 -13.03 5.16
C GLU A 138 -10.43 -11.85 4.57
N GLY A 139 -9.76 -10.69 4.36
CA GLY A 139 -10.35 -9.49 3.80
C GLY A 139 -10.14 -9.36 2.30
N HIS A 140 -10.78 -8.36 1.71
CA HIS A 140 -10.72 -8.11 0.27
C HIS A 140 -10.79 -6.61 -0.06
N VAL A 141 -10.15 -6.21 -1.17
CA VAL A 141 -10.18 -4.85 -1.70
C VAL A 141 -10.92 -4.84 -3.04
N HIS A 142 -12.02 -4.11 -3.13
CA HIS A 142 -12.70 -3.80 -4.38
C HIS A 142 -12.25 -2.42 -4.84
N THR A 143 -11.49 -2.36 -5.93
CA THR A 143 -10.92 -1.12 -6.43
C THR A 143 -11.43 -0.77 -7.83
N TYR A 144 -11.69 0.52 -8.07
CA TYR A 144 -12.28 1.03 -9.32
C TYR A 144 -11.29 1.92 -10.05
N GLU A 145 -11.04 1.61 -11.33
CA GLU A 145 -10.19 2.40 -12.22
C GLU A 145 -10.84 2.54 -13.59
N ALA A 146 -11.08 3.77 -14.00
CA ALA A 146 -11.72 4.06 -15.28
C ALA A 146 -10.78 3.85 -16.50
N ARG A 147 -9.47 3.97 -16.30
CA ARG A 147 -8.46 3.94 -17.37
C ARG A 147 -7.76 2.59 -17.44
N ALA A 148 -8.00 1.85 -18.51
CA ALA A 148 -7.49 0.48 -18.69
C ALA A 148 -5.94 0.38 -18.61
N GLU A 149 -5.23 1.41 -19.07
CA GLU A 149 -3.77 1.44 -19.00
C GLU A 149 -3.19 1.44 -17.57
N PHE A 150 -3.96 1.91 -16.58
CA PHE A 150 -3.58 1.82 -15.16
C PHE A 150 -3.93 0.47 -14.55
N VAL A 151 -5.01 -0.16 -15.00
CA VAL A 151 -5.38 -1.52 -14.58
C VAL A 151 -4.24 -2.50 -14.86
N GLU A 152 -3.67 -2.47 -16.08
CA GLU A 152 -2.53 -3.32 -16.43
C GLU A 152 -1.30 -3.11 -15.53
N ILE A 153 -1.05 -1.86 -15.14
CA ILE A 153 0.07 -1.52 -14.25
C ILE A 153 -0.22 -2.02 -12.83
N ALA A 154 -1.42 -1.76 -12.31
CA ALA A 154 -1.84 -2.20 -11.00
C ALA A 154 -1.78 -3.73 -10.88
N GLU A 155 -2.31 -4.48 -11.86
CA GLU A 155 -2.23 -5.95 -11.86
C GLU A 155 -0.79 -6.48 -11.77
N LYS A 156 0.15 -5.87 -12.50
CA LYS A 156 1.57 -6.25 -12.43
C LYS A 156 2.15 -6.01 -11.03
N ASN A 157 1.81 -4.88 -10.42
CA ASN A 157 2.27 -4.54 -9.07
C ASN A 157 1.65 -5.44 -8.01
N LEU A 158 0.34 -5.75 -8.10
CA LEU A 158 -0.37 -6.67 -7.20
C LEU A 158 0.18 -8.10 -7.28
N LYS A 159 0.41 -8.61 -8.49
CA LYS A 159 1.03 -9.92 -8.72
C LYS A 159 2.46 -9.97 -8.16
N ARG A 160 3.24 -8.89 -8.32
CA ARG A 160 4.60 -8.78 -7.76
C ARG A 160 4.61 -8.78 -6.24
N ALA A 161 3.62 -8.13 -5.62
CA ALA A 161 3.45 -8.07 -4.17
C ALA A 161 2.77 -9.32 -3.58
N ALA A 162 2.37 -10.30 -4.42
CA ALA A 162 1.63 -11.51 -4.03
C ALA A 162 0.35 -11.20 -3.23
N VAL A 163 -0.41 -10.20 -3.70
CA VAL A 163 -1.71 -9.80 -3.10
C VAL A 163 -2.85 -9.76 -4.13
N ALA A 164 -2.62 -10.20 -5.35
CA ALA A 164 -3.64 -10.16 -6.42
C ALA A 164 -4.92 -10.94 -6.05
N ASP A 165 -4.80 -12.03 -5.29
CA ASP A 165 -5.93 -12.87 -4.87
C ASP A 165 -6.85 -12.18 -3.85
N TYR A 166 -6.40 -11.07 -3.25
CA TYR A 166 -7.14 -10.26 -2.27
C TYR A 166 -7.69 -8.96 -2.88
N VAL A 167 -7.70 -8.84 -4.21
CA VAL A 167 -8.12 -7.62 -4.91
C VAL A 167 -8.97 -7.94 -6.11
N THR A 168 -10.12 -7.27 -6.22
CA THR A 168 -10.91 -7.22 -7.45
C THR A 168 -10.80 -5.83 -8.05
N ILE A 169 -10.26 -5.74 -9.27
CA ILE A 169 -10.19 -4.48 -10.01
C ILE A 169 -11.39 -4.39 -10.96
N HIS A 170 -12.22 -3.37 -10.75
CA HIS A 170 -13.31 -3.01 -11.63
C HIS A 170 -12.83 -1.95 -12.63
N ASN A 171 -12.66 -2.34 -13.90
CA ASN A 171 -12.26 -1.39 -14.95
C ASN A 171 -13.48 -0.59 -15.44
N VAL A 172 -14.02 0.24 -14.58
CA VAL A 172 -15.18 1.09 -14.84
C VAL A 172 -15.11 2.35 -13.97
N ASN A 173 -15.75 3.43 -14.44
CA ASN A 173 -15.92 4.61 -13.60
C ASN A 173 -16.89 4.31 -12.44
N ALA A 174 -16.45 4.48 -11.20
CA ALA A 174 -17.27 4.25 -10.00
C ALA A 174 -18.57 5.08 -9.97
N GLY A 175 -18.61 6.21 -10.68
CA GLY A 175 -19.84 7.01 -10.88
C GLY A 175 -20.96 6.27 -11.61
N ALA A 176 -20.66 5.18 -12.33
CA ALA A 176 -21.67 4.32 -12.95
C ALA A 176 -22.37 3.37 -11.97
N GLY A 177 -21.84 3.25 -10.75
CA GLY A 177 -22.33 2.39 -9.67
C GLY A 177 -21.20 1.57 -9.06
N ILE A 178 -21.41 1.17 -7.80
CA ILE A 178 -20.49 0.31 -7.03
C ILE A 178 -21.18 -1.04 -6.86
N GLU A 179 -20.45 -2.11 -7.17
CA GLU A 179 -20.92 -3.47 -6.91
C GLU A 179 -20.66 -3.84 -5.44
N GLY A 180 -21.71 -4.26 -4.75
CA GLY A 180 -21.67 -4.63 -3.35
C GLY A 180 -22.04 -3.49 -2.39
N THR A 181 -22.29 -3.88 -1.17
CA THR A 181 -22.61 -3.01 -0.02
C THR A 181 -21.88 -3.55 1.21
N ASP A 182 -22.00 -2.83 2.31
CA ASP A 182 -21.46 -3.25 3.61
C ASP A 182 -19.94 -3.26 3.71
N PHE A 183 -19.28 -2.34 2.95
CA PHE A 183 -17.84 -2.13 3.09
C PHE A 183 -17.51 -1.56 4.47
N ASP A 184 -16.39 -2.05 5.04
CA ASP A 184 -15.87 -1.62 6.34
C ASP A 184 -15.09 -0.31 6.28
N ALA A 185 -14.57 0.03 5.09
CA ALA A 185 -13.83 1.28 4.87
C ALA A 185 -13.87 1.70 3.40
N ALA A 186 -13.72 3.00 3.14
CA ALA A 186 -13.56 3.51 1.78
C ALA A 186 -12.35 4.44 1.64
N ILE A 187 -11.72 4.38 0.47
CA ILE A 187 -10.57 5.18 0.08
C ILE A 187 -10.89 5.84 -1.27
N MET A 188 -10.70 7.15 -1.38
CA MET A 188 -10.93 7.91 -2.60
C MET A 188 -9.66 8.68 -2.99
N ASP A 189 -9.02 8.28 -4.10
CA ASP A 189 -7.85 8.96 -4.67
C ASP A 189 -8.14 9.29 -6.14
N VAL A 190 -9.03 10.24 -6.36
CA VAL A 190 -9.47 10.72 -7.67
C VAL A 190 -9.53 12.24 -7.72
N GLY A 191 -9.48 12.81 -8.92
CA GLY A 191 -9.45 14.26 -9.12
C GLY A 191 -10.66 14.99 -8.54
N ASP A 192 -11.86 14.45 -8.74
CA ASP A 192 -13.13 15.05 -8.31
C ASP A 192 -13.94 14.05 -7.45
N PRO A 193 -13.61 13.88 -6.16
CA PRO A 193 -14.25 12.86 -5.31
C PRO A 193 -15.69 13.23 -4.91
N TRP A 194 -16.03 14.52 -4.77
CA TRP A 194 -17.31 14.99 -4.22
C TRP A 194 -18.55 14.48 -4.95
N PRO A 195 -18.61 14.29 -6.29
CA PRO A 195 -19.80 13.75 -6.94
C PRO A 195 -20.05 12.25 -6.62
N MET A 196 -19.01 11.52 -6.20
CA MET A 196 -19.11 10.11 -5.89
C MET A 196 -19.41 9.82 -4.41
N ILE A 197 -19.33 10.82 -3.53
CA ILE A 197 -19.56 10.67 -2.10
C ILE A 197 -20.94 10.06 -1.78
N PRO A 198 -22.06 10.44 -2.42
CA PRO A 198 -23.34 9.78 -2.18
C PRO A 198 -23.36 8.28 -2.53
N ILE A 199 -22.70 7.89 -3.61
CA ILE A 199 -22.60 6.49 -4.06
C ILE A 199 -21.77 5.69 -3.05
N VAL A 200 -20.62 6.23 -2.63
CA VAL A 200 -19.76 5.61 -1.61
C VAL A 200 -20.47 5.52 -0.26
N HIS A 201 -21.21 6.57 0.12
CA HIS A 201 -22.02 6.55 1.33
C HIS A 201 -23.03 5.40 1.31
N ALA A 202 -23.70 5.15 0.19
CA ALA A 202 -24.66 4.04 0.07
C ALA A 202 -23.98 2.68 0.23
N ALA A 203 -22.75 2.52 -0.27
CA ALA A 203 -22.00 1.26 -0.24
C ALA A 203 -21.32 0.94 1.12
N LEU A 204 -20.98 1.95 1.92
CA LEU A 204 -20.36 1.77 3.23
C LEU A 204 -21.35 1.28 4.28
N SER A 205 -20.88 0.48 5.24
CA SER A 205 -21.62 0.16 6.47
C SER A 205 -21.73 1.36 7.40
N GLY A 206 -22.77 1.40 8.24
CA GLY A 206 -23.00 2.49 9.20
C GLY A 206 -21.87 2.64 10.20
N GLY A 207 -21.40 3.86 10.45
CA GLY A 207 -20.30 4.15 11.36
C GLY A 207 -18.90 3.93 10.77
N CYS A 208 -18.80 3.34 9.57
CA CYS A 208 -17.53 3.01 8.96
C CYS A 208 -16.77 4.24 8.41
N PRO A 209 -15.42 4.20 8.46
CA PRO A 209 -14.60 5.33 8.08
C PRO A 209 -14.39 5.41 6.55
N ILE A 210 -14.15 6.64 6.11
CA ILE A 210 -13.74 6.98 4.74
C ILE A 210 -12.57 7.95 4.79
N VAL A 211 -11.72 7.91 3.77
CA VAL A 211 -10.72 8.94 3.48
C VAL A 211 -10.83 9.39 2.02
N SER A 212 -10.67 10.69 1.80
CA SER A 212 -10.40 11.26 0.48
C SER A 212 -9.01 11.88 0.48
N PHE A 213 -8.18 11.50 -0.50
CA PHE A 213 -6.88 12.10 -0.75
C PHE A 213 -7.02 13.20 -1.79
N SER A 214 -6.58 14.42 -1.45
CA SER A 214 -6.76 15.61 -2.28
C SER A 214 -5.43 16.37 -2.40
N PRO A 215 -4.93 16.62 -3.61
CA PRO A 215 -3.68 17.36 -3.79
C PRO A 215 -3.80 18.88 -3.56
N THR A 216 -5.03 19.45 -3.50
CA THR A 216 -5.24 20.90 -3.40
C THR A 216 -6.28 21.27 -2.35
N MET A 217 -6.14 22.48 -1.78
CA MET A 217 -7.12 23.03 -0.81
C MET A 217 -8.53 23.16 -1.38
N ASN A 218 -8.67 23.56 -2.65
CA ASN A 218 -9.98 23.66 -3.29
C ASN A 218 -10.72 22.30 -3.35
N GLN A 219 -9.98 21.20 -3.53
CA GLN A 219 -10.55 19.86 -3.48
C GLN A 219 -10.93 19.49 -2.04
N VAL A 220 -10.10 19.85 -1.05
CA VAL A 220 -10.41 19.66 0.36
C VAL A 220 -11.72 20.36 0.74
N GLU A 221 -11.88 21.62 0.36
CA GLU A 221 -13.12 22.38 0.66
C GLU A 221 -14.36 21.69 0.09
N LYS A 222 -14.35 21.36 -1.22
CA LYS A 222 -15.47 20.69 -1.90
C LYS A 222 -15.78 19.31 -1.30
N THR A 223 -14.73 18.54 -0.99
CA THR A 223 -14.89 17.21 -0.39
C THR A 223 -15.47 17.30 1.01
N THR A 224 -14.97 18.23 1.83
CA THR A 224 -15.46 18.48 3.19
C THR A 224 -16.94 18.88 3.17
N GLU A 225 -17.33 19.77 2.26
CA GLU A 225 -18.74 20.17 2.11
C GLU A 225 -19.65 19.00 1.72
N ALA A 226 -19.19 18.16 0.79
CA ALA A 226 -19.95 16.97 0.41
C ALA A 226 -20.04 15.92 1.54
N PHE A 227 -18.99 15.76 2.36
CA PHE A 227 -19.03 14.86 3.51
C PHE A 227 -20.05 15.30 4.58
N ARG A 228 -20.29 16.60 4.78
CA ARG A 228 -21.28 17.10 5.76
C ARG A 228 -22.70 16.57 5.54
N GLN A 229 -23.01 16.07 4.34
CA GLN A 229 -24.35 15.60 4.00
C GLN A 229 -24.63 14.15 4.49
N GLY A 230 -23.66 13.43 5.02
CA GLY A 230 -23.88 12.05 5.46
C GLY A 230 -22.75 11.48 6.29
N PHE A 231 -21.78 12.31 6.66
CA PHE A 231 -20.63 11.89 7.46
C PHE A 231 -20.41 12.87 8.61
N VAL A 232 -19.79 12.37 9.67
CA VAL A 232 -19.38 13.11 10.87
C VAL A 232 -17.89 12.89 11.15
N ASN A 233 -17.36 13.53 12.19
CA ASN A 233 -15.95 13.45 12.58
C ASN A 233 -15.01 13.77 11.41
N ILE A 234 -15.35 14.83 10.67
CA ILE A 234 -14.60 15.24 9.48
C ILE A 234 -13.31 15.93 9.93
N GLN A 235 -12.17 15.36 9.54
CA GLN A 235 -10.86 15.90 9.89
C GLN A 235 -9.96 15.87 8.66
N THR A 236 -9.38 17.01 8.32
CA THR A 236 -8.37 17.10 7.25
C THR A 236 -6.99 17.26 7.86
N MET A 237 -6.03 16.52 7.35
CA MET A 237 -4.65 16.58 7.81
C MET A 237 -3.65 16.36 6.68
N GLU A 238 -2.45 16.82 6.90
CA GLU A 238 -1.27 16.59 6.07
C GLU A 238 -0.21 15.89 6.90
N CYS A 239 0.50 14.94 6.32
CA CYS A 239 1.53 14.17 7.02
C CYS A 239 2.93 14.59 6.58
N PHE A 240 3.81 14.86 7.54
CA PHE A 240 5.22 15.19 7.31
C PHE A 240 6.13 14.17 7.97
N ILE A 241 7.10 13.66 7.20
CA ILE A 241 8.18 12.83 7.74
C ILE A 241 9.51 13.48 7.37
N ARG A 242 10.37 13.67 8.38
CA ARG A 242 11.72 14.15 8.19
C ARG A 242 12.74 13.10 8.64
N GLU A 243 13.56 12.66 7.73
CA GLU A 243 14.64 11.72 8.03
C GLU A 243 15.72 12.37 8.89
N ILE A 244 16.31 11.60 9.76
CA ILE A 244 17.50 11.99 10.53
C ILE A 244 18.70 11.20 10.00
N ARG A 245 19.73 11.90 9.60
CA ARG A 245 21.03 11.30 9.29
C ARG A 245 21.78 11.11 10.59
N ALA A 246 21.94 9.85 10.99
CA ALA A 246 22.57 9.47 12.26
C ALA A 246 23.99 8.96 12.02
N ASP A 247 24.92 9.89 11.83
CA ASP A 247 26.35 9.60 11.73
C ASP A 247 27.05 10.06 13.01
N THR A 248 27.98 9.27 13.55
CA THR A 248 28.73 9.61 14.76
C THR A 248 29.38 10.98 14.64
N GLY A 249 29.05 11.89 15.54
CA GLY A 249 29.55 13.28 15.54
C GLY A 249 28.96 14.20 14.47
N LYS A 250 28.03 13.71 13.63
CA LYS A 250 27.39 14.49 12.54
C LYS A 250 25.88 14.24 12.43
N THR A 251 25.26 13.77 13.48
CA THR A 251 23.80 13.49 13.49
C THR A 251 23.02 14.78 13.31
N ARG A 252 22.17 14.82 12.28
CA ARG A 252 21.35 15.99 11.95
C ARG A 252 20.11 15.60 11.13
N PRO A 253 19.06 16.41 11.14
CA PRO A 253 17.95 16.23 10.20
C PRO A 253 18.41 16.31 8.75
N ALA A 254 17.77 15.55 7.86
CA ALA A 254 17.97 15.67 6.42
C ALA A 254 17.63 17.10 5.96
N THR A 255 18.44 17.62 5.03
CA THR A 255 18.24 18.97 4.45
C THR A 255 17.09 19.01 3.45
N ILE A 256 16.80 17.88 2.80
CA ILE A 256 15.73 17.73 1.81
C ILE A 256 14.69 16.78 2.38
N MET A 257 13.43 17.17 2.29
CA MET A 257 12.27 16.33 2.62
C MET A 257 11.20 16.52 1.55
N VAL A 258 10.36 15.52 1.35
CA VAL A 258 9.12 15.69 0.58
C VAL A 258 8.14 16.45 1.48
N GLY A 259 7.91 17.72 1.17
CA GLY A 259 7.02 18.58 1.94
C GLY A 259 5.56 18.19 1.72
N HIS A 260 5.04 18.51 0.55
CA HIS A 260 3.65 18.27 0.20
C HIS A 260 3.49 17.04 -0.69
N THR A 261 2.52 16.17 -0.37
CA THR A 261 2.08 15.04 -1.20
C THR A 261 0.57 15.07 -1.46
N GLY A 262 -0.19 15.58 -0.53
CA GLY A 262 -1.63 15.74 -0.56
C GLY A 262 -2.21 15.85 0.85
N TYR A 263 -3.47 16.17 0.91
CA TYR A 263 -4.28 16.28 2.12
C TYR A 263 -5.20 15.07 2.24
N MET A 264 -5.34 14.54 3.43
CA MET A 264 -6.21 13.42 3.77
C MET A 264 -7.40 13.95 4.56
N THR A 265 -8.59 13.89 3.98
CA THR A 265 -9.84 14.22 4.67
C THR A 265 -10.51 12.92 5.10
N PHE A 266 -10.52 12.66 6.40
CA PHE A 266 -11.16 11.52 7.04
C PHE A 266 -12.56 11.89 7.52
N ALA A 267 -13.49 10.93 7.48
CA ALA A 267 -14.83 11.08 8.02
C ALA A 267 -15.41 9.70 8.38
N GLN A 268 -16.55 9.65 9.07
CA GLN A 268 -17.27 8.42 9.41
C GLN A 268 -18.73 8.53 8.98
N LYS A 269 -19.25 7.46 8.34
CA LYS A 269 -20.63 7.41 7.84
C LYS A 269 -21.63 7.52 8.99
N THR A 270 -22.64 8.36 8.83
CA THR A 270 -23.84 8.38 9.67
C THR A 270 -25.05 7.85 8.91
N LEU A 271 -25.96 7.16 9.59
CA LEU A 271 -27.23 6.68 9.00
C LEU A 271 -28.30 7.79 8.94
N ARG A 272 -28.08 8.90 9.65
CA ARG A 272 -28.98 10.07 9.64
C ARG A 272 -28.13 11.31 9.53
N VAL A 273 -28.57 12.26 8.73
CA VAL A 273 -27.93 13.59 8.68
C VAL A 273 -28.09 14.24 10.06
N SER A 274 -26.98 14.63 10.67
CA SER A 274 -27.01 15.30 11.96
C SER A 274 -27.69 16.67 11.81
N SER A 275 -28.67 16.95 12.65
CA SER A 275 -29.29 18.28 12.74
C SER A 275 -28.49 19.26 13.63
N ASN A 276 -27.40 18.82 14.22
CA ASN A 276 -26.54 19.67 15.03
C ASN A 276 -25.73 20.60 14.13
N PRO A 277 -25.79 21.92 14.33
CA PRO A 277 -24.91 22.84 13.62
C PRO A 277 -23.45 22.54 13.96
N PRO A 278 -22.49 22.78 13.03
CA PRO A 278 -21.09 22.66 13.35
C PRO A 278 -20.76 23.56 14.54
N GLU A 279 -20.02 23.03 15.53
CA GLU A 279 -19.48 23.84 16.59
C GLU A 279 -18.56 24.89 15.96
N SER A 280 -18.89 26.17 16.18
CA SER A 280 -18.00 27.27 15.79
C SER A 280 -16.82 27.31 16.77
N GLU A 281 -15.61 27.03 16.27
CA GLU A 281 -14.38 27.36 16.99
C GLU A 281 -14.20 28.87 17.13
#